data_1c921a9b052ef1d7f82207049a7f6a19
#
_entry.id   1c921a9b052ef1d7f82207049a7f6a19
#
_cell.length_a   1.000
_cell.length_b   1.000
_cell.length_c   1.000
_cell.angle_alpha   90.00
_cell.angle_beta   90.00
_cell.angle_gamma   90.00
#
_symmetry.space_group_name_H-M   'P 1'
#
loop_
_entity.id
_entity.type
_entity.pdbx_description
1 polymer ?
#
loop_
_entity_poly.entity_id
_entity_poly.type
_entity_poly.pdbx_seq_one_letter_code
_entity_poly.pdbx_strand_id
1 'polypeptide(L)'
;ILIKDEDNISIYNSNKNFYSFVGSAVTSIINDKDKNLLESSDKYTIFKQKDFRNGVNYIMLSGEFDNGYYLYIRIPVSSIQDSVQISNNFLIMIAGFTILISAIMVSVISRKFTEPILELNKIAQNMANLDFSHKYHISDADDEINNLGKSINTMSDKLERTINQLRSTNIELERDIEEKSKIDEMRKSFISDVSHELKTPIALIQGYSEGLLENVNSDEESRKFYAEVILDETNKMDRLVKQLLELMKLEYGKREFNNREFNIVELENMVIQKSRLLLEEKNVKVIFDNNNEINVLADDFYIEQVITNYLTNAIKNVKDFDGEKYIKIENEILPDKNVVRVKVFNTGDKISEENMERIWRRFYKVDESRNRSQGGTGIGLAFVKAIMTNYDMKYGVINCDNGVEFYFDLNKA
;
A
#
# COMPACT_ATOMS: atom_id res chain seq x y z
N ILE A 1 -7.17 68.75 -70.21
CA ILE A 1 -6.31 68.60 -71.43
C ILE A 1 -6.48 69.86 -72.26
N LEU A 2 -5.39 70.41 -72.69
CA LEU A 2 -5.33 71.56 -73.62
C LEU A 2 -4.34 71.21 -74.73
N ILE A 3 -4.76 71.44 -75.96
CA ILE A 3 -3.91 71.33 -77.15
C ILE A 3 -3.81 72.68 -77.87
N LYS A 4 -2.61 73.09 -78.17
CA LYS A 4 -2.33 74.37 -78.86
C LYS A 4 -1.55 74.11 -80.22
N ASP A 5 -1.70 75.01 -81.16
CA ASP A 5 -0.91 75.00 -82.38
C ASP A 5 0.42 75.74 -82.22
N GLU A 6 1.20 75.79 -83.25
CA GLU A 6 2.48 76.49 -83.25
C GLU A 6 2.35 78.00 -82.97
N ASP A 7 1.22 78.59 -83.32
CA ASP A 7 0.91 80.01 -83.05
C ASP A 7 0.30 80.21 -81.63
N ASN A 8 0.31 79.17 -80.81
CA ASN A 8 -0.17 79.20 -79.38
C ASN A 8 -1.70 79.35 -79.32
N ILE A 9 -2.47 79.11 -80.42
CA ILE A 9 -3.94 79.11 -80.40
C ILE A 9 -4.47 77.80 -79.89
N SER A 10 -5.46 77.87 -78.96
CA SER A 10 -6.10 76.70 -78.43
C SER A 10 -6.97 75.97 -79.41
N ILE A 11 -6.59 74.73 -79.86
CA ILE A 11 -7.31 73.89 -80.76
C ILE A 11 -8.32 73.03 -80.01
N TYR A 12 -7.93 72.55 -78.85
CA TYR A 12 -8.79 71.72 -78.02
C TYR A 12 -8.64 72.07 -76.53
N ASN A 13 -9.78 72.17 -75.85
CA ASN A 13 -9.79 72.40 -74.42
C ASN A 13 -10.94 71.56 -73.80
N SER A 14 -10.59 70.60 -72.94
CA SER A 14 -11.56 69.70 -72.27
C SER A 14 -12.45 70.42 -71.23
N ASN A 15 -12.09 71.67 -70.83
CA ASN A 15 -12.89 72.43 -69.86
C ASN A 15 -13.31 73.78 -70.46
N LYS A 16 -14.58 73.95 -70.77
CA LYS A 16 -15.17 75.16 -71.38
C LYS A 16 -15.02 76.42 -70.55
N ASN A 17 -14.87 76.35 -69.24
CA ASN A 17 -14.67 77.47 -68.32
C ASN A 17 -13.20 77.97 -68.23
N PHE A 18 -12.35 77.41 -68.97
CA PHE A 18 -10.91 77.60 -68.92
C PHE A 18 -10.41 78.76 -69.78
N TYR A 19 -11.28 79.44 -70.55
CA TYR A 19 -10.87 80.50 -71.49
C TYR A 19 -10.22 81.70 -70.89
N SER A 20 -10.56 82.03 -69.65
CA SER A 20 -9.92 83.18 -68.97
C SER A 20 -8.57 82.90 -68.37
N PHE A 21 -8.19 81.63 -68.34
CA PHE A 21 -7.00 81.20 -67.64
C PHE A 21 -5.81 80.87 -68.56
N VAL A 22 -6.04 80.64 -69.82
CA VAL A 22 -5.03 80.04 -70.73
C VAL A 22 -4.07 81.12 -71.32
N GLY A 23 -4.50 82.36 -71.52
CA GLY A 23 -3.62 83.39 -72.13
C GLY A 23 -2.48 83.87 -71.26
N SER A 24 -2.67 83.96 -69.98
CA SER A 24 -1.65 84.46 -69.02
C SER A 24 -0.96 83.32 -68.23
N ALA A 25 -1.66 82.20 -68.08
CA ALA A 25 -1.12 81.16 -67.23
C ALA A 25 -0.05 80.26 -67.93
N VAL A 26 -0.20 80.07 -69.26
CA VAL A 26 0.80 79.20 -69.96
C VAL A 26 2.13 79.89 -70.08
N THR A 27 2.18 81.24 -70.23
CA THR A 27 3.43 82.02 -70.26
C THR A 27 4.07 82.14 -68.87
N SER A 28 3.28 82.22 -67.82
CA SER A 28 3.79 82.24 -66.46
C SER A 28 4.19 80.81 -65.96
N ILE A 29 3.53 79.78 -66.51
CA ILE A 29 3.83 78.39 -66.21
C ILE A 29 5.25 77.98 -66.67
N ILE A 30 5.67 78.46 -67.78
CA ILE A 30 6.97 78.15 -68.37
C ILE A 30 8.15 78.82 -67.63
N ASN A 31 7.92 79.87 -66.93
CA ASN A 31 8.96 80.71 -66.36
C ASN A 31 9.06 80.72 -64.81
N ASP A 32 8.31 79.83 -64.14
CA ASP A 32 8.27 79.88 -62.68
C ASP A 32 9.39 79.01 -62.02
N LYS A 33 10.10 79.66 -61.08
CA LYS A 33 11.23 79.05 -60.36
C LYS A 33 10.80 77.94 -59.40
N ASP A 34 9.46 77.76 -59.18
CA ASP A 34 8.92 76.73 -58.23
C ASP A 34 8.46 75.48 -58.89
N LYS A 35 8.95 75.17 -60.13
CA LYS A 35 8.66 73.94 -60.81
C LYS A 35 9.48 72.76 -60.20
N ASN A 36 8.79 71.87 -59.54
CA ASN A 36 9.41 70.63 -59.06
C ASN A 36 9.33 69.63 -60.21
N LEU A 37 10.45 69.44 -60.97
CA LEU A 37 10.58 68.57 -62.09
C LEU A 37 10.47 67.11 -61.58
N LEU A 38 9.57 66.36 -62.12
CA LEU A 38 9.34 64.93 -61.78
C LEU A 38 10.01 64.01 -62.79
N GLU A 39 9.82 64.35 -64.10
CA GLU A 39 10.40 63.59 -65.21
C GLU A 39 10.58 64.53 -66.41
N SER A 40 11.63 64.31 -67.19
CA SER A 40 11.87 65.00 -68.47
C SER A 40 12.39 64.07 -69.56
N SER A 41 11.78 64.18 -70.73
CA SER A 41 12.19 63.48 -71.96
C SER A 41 12.35 64.49 -73.10
N ASP A 42 12.90 64.08 -74.21
CA ASP A 42 13.05 64.98 -75.42
C ASP A 42 11.71 65.46 -75.92
N LYS A 43 10.61 64.74 -75.69
CA LYS A 43 9.29 65.07 -76.24
C LYS A 43 8.31 65.58 -75.20
N TYR A 44 8.54 65.39 -73.85
CA TYR A 44 7.63 65.85 -72.77
C TYR A 44 8.36 66.12 -71.50
N THR A 45 7.72 66.92 -70.67
CA THR A 45 8.18 67.23 -69.34
C THR A 45 7.01 67.12 -68.35
N ILE A 46 7.23 66.39 -67.25
CA ILE A 46 6.28 66.28 -66.13
C ILE A 46 6.83 67.02 -64.92
N PHE A 47 6.03 67.92 -64.40
CA PHE A 47 6.42 68.70 -63.23
C PHE A 47 5.25 68.91 -62.27
N LYS A 48 5.55 69.14 -61.01
CA LYS A 48 4.57 69.52 -59.99
C LYS A 48 4.62 70.99 -59.77
N GLN A 49 3.48 71.63 -59.89
CA GLN A 49 3.37 73.13 -59.70
C GLN A 49 2.20 73.46 -58.81
N LYS A 50 2.37 74.45 -57.93
CA LYS A 50 1.29 75.01 -57.11
C LYS A 50 0.60 76.15 -57.90
N ASP A 51 -0.73 76.07 -58.01
CA ASP A 51 -1.52 77.16 -58.61
C ASP A 51 -1.73 78.24 -57.55
N PHE A 52 -1.13 79.40 -57.76
CA PHE A 52 -1.17 80.58 -56.84
C PHE A 52 -2.56 81.13 -56.58
N ARG A 53 -3.56 80.87 -57.46
CA ARG A 53 -4.91 81.42 -57.35
C ARG A 53 -5.77 80.62 -56.39
N ASN A 54 -5.66 79.28 -56.44
CA ASN A 54 -6.49 78.35 -55.63
C ASN A 54 -5.67 77.60 -54.60
N GLY A 55 -4.31 77.76 -54.57
CA GLY A 55 -3.41 77.13 -53.62
C GLY A 55 -3.24 75.62 -53.87
N VAL A 56 -3.83 75.00 -54.90
CA VAL A 56 -3.84 73.59 -55.17
C VAL A 56 -2.57 73.17 -55.95
N ASN A 57 -1.98 72.08 -55.55
CA ASN A 57 -0.86 71.51 -56.25
C ASN A 57 -1.38 70.62 -57.44
N TYR A 58 -0.78 70.80 -58.58
CA TYR A 58 -1.12 70.07 -59.80
C TYR A 58 0.13 69.31 -60.32
N ILE A 59 -0.08 68.14 -60.87
CA ILE A 59 0.86 67.49 -61.75
C ILE A 59 0.53 67.91 -63.15
N MET A 60 1.51 68.47 -63.88
CA MET A 60 1.37 68.97 -65.24
C MET A 60 2.31 68.19 -66.14
N LEU A 61 1.77 67.73 -67.26
CA LEU A 61 2.55 67.24 -68.39
C LEU A 61 2.50 68.30 -69.51
N SER A 62 3.68 68.68 -70.01
CA SER A 62 3.84 69.53 -71.20
C SER A 62 4.65 68.72 -72.22
N GLY A 63 4.12 68.53 -73.41
CA GLY A 63 4.78 67.77 -74.46
C GLY A 63 4.54 68.42 -75.83
N GLU A 64 5.44 68.21 -76.72
CA GLU A 64 5.35 68.65 -78.16
C GLU A 64 5.11 67.45 -79.10
N PHE A 65 4.13 67.58 -79.96
CA PHE A 65 3.85 66.60 -81.00
C PHE A 65 4.76 66.82 -82.25
N ASP A 66 5.04 65.79 -83.03
CA ASP A 66 5.85 65.86 -84.24
C ASP A 66 5.26 66.77 -85.32
N ASN A 67 3.99 67.20 -85.16
CA ASN A 67 3.34 68.15 -86.05
C ASN A 67 3.34 69.61 -85.52
N GLY A 68 4.19 69.92 -84.53
CA GLY A 68 4.33 71.23 -83.91
C GLY A 68 3.27 71.65 -82.91
N TYR A 69 2.37 70.73 -82.58
CA TYR A 69 1.30 71.01 -81.57
C TYR A 69 1.81 70.75 -80.16
N TYR A 70 1.33 71.56 -79.18
CA TYR A 70 1.66 71.37 -77.78
C TYR A 70 0.50 70.79 -76.97
N LEU A 71 0.77 69.75 -76.18
CA LEU A 71 -0.15 69.09 -75.32
C LEU A 71 0.13 69.50 -73.84
N TYR A 72 -0.88 69.92 -73.16
CA TYR A 72 -0.84 70.19 -71.71
C TYR A 72 -1.91 69.36 -71.02
N ILE A 73 -1.48 68.54 -70.09
CA ILE A 73 -2.37 67.78 -69.22
C ILE A 73 -2.15 68.27 -67.80
N ARG A 74 -3.22 68.57 -67.07
CA ARG A 74 -3.19 69.05 -65.70
C ARG A 74 -4.10 68.17 -64.87
N ILE A 75 -3.54 67.59 -63.76
CA ILE A 75 -4.28 66.74 -62.81
C ILE A 75 -4.06 67.31 -61.41
N PRO A 76 -5.08 67.62 -60.61
CA PRO A 76 -4.94 68.10 -59.23
C PRO A 76 -4.41 66.96 -58.38
N VAL A 77 -3.34 67.23 -57.57
CA VAL A 77 -2.74 66.29 -56.62
C VAL A 77 -3.73 65.90 -55.54
N SER A 78 -4.67 66.78 -55.19
CA SER A 78 -5.77 66.52 -54.23
C SER A 78 -6.60 65.31 -54.68
N SER A 79 -6.97 65.21 -55.94
CA SER A 79 -7.76 64.07 -56.45
C SER A 79 -7.03 62.75 -56.32
N ILE A 80 -5.69 62.76 -56.44
CA ILE A 80 -4.87 61.55 -56.20
C ILE A 80 -4.80 61.26 -54.71
N GLN A 81 -4.60 62.29 -53.88
CA GLN A 81 -4.54 62.15 -52.41
C GLN A 81 -5.87 61.66 -51.89
N ASP A 82 -7.00 62.18 -52.36
CA ASP A 82 -8.33 61.76 -51.91
C ASP A 82 -8.57 60.26 -52.28
N SER A 83 -8.16 59.85 -53.48
CA SER A 83 -8.28 58.45 -53.91
C SER A 83 -7.38 57.51 -53.08
N VAL A 84 -6.17 57.97 -52.75
CA VAL A 84 -5.25 57.20 -51.88
C VAL A 84 -5.80 57.12 -50.45
N GLN A 85 -6.37 58.25 -49.94
CA GLN A 85 -6.97 58.25 -48.60
C GLN A 85 -8.20 57.34 -48.49
N ILE A 86 -9.07 57.35 -49.51
CA ILE A 86 -10.21 56.44 -49.56
C ILE A 86 -9.70 54.99 -49.60
N SER A 87 -8.69 54.69 -50.43
CA SER A 87 -8.09 53.34 -50.50
C SER A 87 -7.46 52.91 -49.15
N ASN A 88 -6.74 53.80 -48.53
CA ASN A 88 -6.12 53.52 -47.20
C ASN A 88 -7.20 53.28 -46.14
N ASN A 89 -8.23 54.14 -46.06
CA ASN A 89 -9.32 53.91 -45.10
C ASN A 89 -10.02 52.58 -45.32
N PHE A 90 -10.22 52.18 -46.58
CA PHE A 90 -10.79 50.89 -46.95
C PHE A 90 -9.89 49.75 -46.55
N LEU A 91 -8.57 49.83 -46.78
CA LEU A 91 -7.59 48.83 -46.31
C LEU A 91 -7.52 48.70 -44.80
N ILE A 92 -7.55 49.85 -44.08
CA ILE A 92 -7.60 49.87 -42.60
C ILE A 92 -8.88 49.17 -42.08
N MET A 93 -10.00 49.45 -42.70
CA MET A 93 -11.26 48.79 -42.35
C MET A 93 -11.21 47.30 -42.58
N ILE A 94 -10.69 46.83 -43.73
CA ILE A 94 -10.52 45.40 -44.03
C ILE A 94 -9.55 44.78 -43.00
N ALA A 95 -8.40 45.43 -42.73
CA ALA A 95 -7.48 44.94 -41.73
C ALA A 95 -8.12 44.79 -40.34
N GLY A 96 -8.92 45.75 -39.92
CA GLY A 96 -9.67 45.68 -38.67
C GLY A 96 -10.62 44.47 -38.63
N PHE A 97 -11.39 44.27 -39.70
CA PHE A 97 -12.28 43.08 -39.79
C PHE A 97 -11.56 41.79 -39.82
N THR A 98 -10.42 41.67 -40.55
CA THR A 98 -9.63 40.45 -40.59
C THR A 98 -9.01 40.09 -39.24
N ILE A 99 -8.51 41.11 -38.50
CA ILE A 99 -7.99 40.91 -37.15
C ILE A 99 -9.09 40.42 -36.20
N LEU A 100 -10.27 41.04 -36.26
CA LEU A 100 -11.40 40.66 -35.41
C LEU A 100 -11.86 39.22 -35.70
N ILE A 101 -12.02 38.86 -36.97
CA ILE A 101 -12.38 37.50 -37.37
C ILE A 101 -11.29 36.49 -36.92
N SER A 102 -10.03 36.81 -37.11
CA SER A 102 -8.91 35.96 -36.69
C SER A 102 -8.89 35.78 -35.17
N ALA A 103 -9.12 36.83 -34.39
CA ALA A 103 -9.18 36.74 -32.92
C ALA A 103 -10.34 35.83 -32.45
N ILE A 104 -11.48 35.93 -33.06
CA ILE A 104 -12.63 35.04 -32.79
C ILE A 104 -12.27 33.59 -33.14
N MET A 105 -11.69 33.36 -34.33
CA MET A 105 -11.31 32.02 -34.79
C MET A 105 -10.26 31.39 -33.85
N VAL A 106 -9.23 32.12 -33.47
CA VAL A 106 -8.19 31.66 -32.50
C VAL A 106 -8.83 31.32 -31.15
N SER A 107 -9.76 32.16 -30.67
CA SER A 107 -10.43 31.91 -29.40
C SER A 107 -11.26 30.61 -29.44
N VAL A 108 -11.98 30.36 -30.55
CA VAL A 108 -12.77 29.12 -30.74
C VAL A 108 -11.86 27.89 -30.84
N ILE A 109 -10.77 27.98 -31.60
CA ILE A 109 -9.80 26.88 -31.72
C ILE A 109 -9.14 26.58 -30.36
N SER A 110 -8.72 27.61 -29.62
CA SER A 110 -8.12 27.44 -28.30
C SER A 110 -9.04 26.70 -27.32
N ARG A 111 -10.29 27.14 -27.22
CA ARG A 111 -11.26 26.51 -26.29
C ARG A 111 -11.68 25.11 -26.71
N LYS A 112 -11.83 24.88 -28.01
CA LYS A 112 -12.34 23.60 -28.52
C LYS A 112 -11.27 22.51 -28.63
N PHE A 113 -10.00 22.88 -28.88
CA PHE A 113 -8.95 21.92 -29.15
C PHE A 113 -7.78 22.03 -28.18
N THR A 114 -7.23 23.23 -27.98
CA THR A 114 -5.98 23.39 -27.23
C THR A 114 -6.18 23.16 -25.72
N GLU A 115 -7.18 23.77 -25.11
CA GLU A 115 -7.45 23.62 -23.68
C GLU A 115 -7.75 22.16 -23.28
N PRO A 116 -8.64 21.41 -23.99
CA PRO A 116 -8.90 20.02 -23.65
C PRO A 116 -7.66 19.12 -23.82
N ILE A 117 -6.83 19.35 -24.83
CA ILE A 117 -5.59 18.58 -25.01
C ILE A 117 -4.62 18.84 -23.86
N LEU A 118 -4.48 20.07 -23.40
CA LEU A 118 -3.64 20.41 -22.24
C LEU A 118 -4.18 19.77 -20.93
N GLU A 119 -5.48 19.73 -20.76
CA GLU A 119 -6.13 19.05 -19.64
C GLU A 119 -5.84 17.55 -19.66
N LEU A 120 -6.01 16.89 -20.81
CA LEU A 120 -5.70 15.47 -20.99
C LEU A 120 -4.22 15.18 -20.71
N ASN A 121 -3.31 16.04 -21.17
CA ASN A 121 -1.89 15.90 -20.90
C ASN A 121 -1.58 16.00 -19.39
N LYS A 122 -2.23 16.93 -18.69
CA LYS A 122 -2.07 17.08 -17.23
C LYS A 122 -2.58 15.86 -16.48
N ILE A 123 -3.74 15.31 -16.89
CA ILE A 123 -4.30 14.08 -16.33
C ILE A 123 -3.32 12.92 -16.54
N ALA A 124 -2.78 12.75 -17.75
CA ALA A 124 -1.81 11.72 -18.04
C ALA A 124 -0.53 11.85 -17.20
N GLN A 125 -0.05 13.07 -16.95
CA GLN A 125 1.08 13.33 -16.05
C GLN A 125 0.77 12.98 -14.59
N ASN A 126 -0.43 13.31 -14.11
CA ASN A 126 -0.87 12.93 -12.77
C ASN A 126 -0.94 11.40 -12.62
N MET A 127 -1.49 10.71 -13.62
CA MET A 127 -1.51 9.23 -13.66
C MET A 127 -0.11 8.61 -13.61
N ALA A 128 0.86 9.21 -14.29
CA ALA A 128 2.26 8.78 -14.24
C ALA A 128 2.87 8.89 -12.82
N ASN A 129 2.36 9.82 -12.01
CA ASN A 129 2.72 10.01 -10.60
C ASN A 129 1.79 9.24 -9.64
N LEU A 130 0.97 8.31 -10.16
CA LEU A 130 0.00 7.52 -9.39
C LEU A 130 -1.11 8.36 -8.73
N ASP A 131 -1.37 9.55 -9.24
CA ASP A 131 -2.50 10.39 -8.83
C ASP A 131 -3.65 10.22 -9.84
N PHE A 132 -4.68 9.49 -9.42
CA PHE A 132 -5.89 9.18 -10.20
C PHE A 132 -7.10 10.03 -9.81
N SER A 133 -6.91 11.05 -8.98
CA SER A 133 -8.01 11.88 -8.43
C SER A 133 -8.68 12.76 -9.49
N HIS A 134 -7.95 13.09 -10.57
CA HIS A 134 -8.43 13.97 -11.63
C HIS A 134 -8.87 13.15 -12.84
N LYS A 135 -10.10 13.41 -13.28
CA LYS A 135 -10.68 12.79 -14.48
C LYS A 135 -11.04 13.86 -15.51
N TYR A 136 -10.94 13.51 -16.79
CA TYR A 136 -11.40 14.36 -17.87
C TYR A 136 -12.92 14.54 -17.80
N HIS A 137 -13.38 15.79 -17.92
CA HIS A 137 -14.81 16.09 -17.93
C HIS A 137 -15.39 15.78 -19.32
N ILE A 138 -16.21 14.73 -19.39
CA ILE A 138 -16.86 14.32 -20.64
C ILE A 138 -17.96 15.32 -20.98
N SER A 139 -17.82 16.03 -22.11
CA SER A 139 -18.84 16.90 -22.64
C SER A 139 -19.83 16.11 -23.52
N ASP A 140 -20.96 16.75 -23.89
CA ASP A 140 -21.94 16.15 -24.79
C ASP A 140 -21.49 16.15 -26.27
N ALA A 141 -20.27 16.66 -26.57
CA ALA A 141 -19.72 16.63 -27.90
C ALA A 141 -19.31 15.21 -28.31
N ASP A 142 -19.73 14.76 -29.45
CA ASP A 142 -19.30 13.48 -30.04
C ASP A 142 -18.14 13.72 -30.99
N ASP A 143 -16.96 14.04 -30.41
CA ASP A 143 -15.72 14.28 -31.14
C ASP A 143 -14.58 13.37 -30.63
N GLU A 144 -13.46 13.35 -31.39
CA GLU A 144 -12.31 12.49 -31.12
C GLU A 144 -11.64 12.82 -29.79
N ILE A 145 -11.66 14.08 -29.35
CA ILE A 145 -11.04 14.53 -28.08
C ILE A 145 -11.85 13.98 -26.91
N ASN A 146 -13.18 14.04 -27.00
CA ASN A 146 -14.06 13.50 -25.96
C ASN A 146 -13.96 11.97 -25.87
N ASN A 147 -13.81 11.27 -27.00
CA ASN A 147 -13.56 9.84 -27.05
C ASN A 147 -12.19 9.47 -26.44
N LEU A 148 -11.16 10.29 -26.71
CA LEU A 148 -9.84 10.14 -26.06
C LEU A 148 -9.95 10.36 -24.55
N GLY A 149 -10.71 11.35 -24.10
CA GLY A 149 -10.98 11.61 -22.69
C GLY A 149 -11.65 10.43 -21.98
N LYS A 150 -12.68 9.82 -22.59
CA LYS A 150 -13.32 8.59 -22.10
C LYS A 150 -12.33 7.44 -21.95
N SER A 151 -11.46 7.29 -22.96
CA SER A 151 -10.43 6.23 -22.96
C SER A 151 -9.40 6.42 -21.86
N ILE A 152 -8.94 7.66 -21.63
CA ILE A 152 -8.01 8.02 -20.56
C ILE A 152 -8.67 7.79 -19.19
N ASN A 153 -9.93 8.20 -18.99
CA ASN A 153 -10.66 7.93 -17.75
C ASN A 153 -10.77 6.43 -17.47
N THR A 154 -11.12 5.64 -18.49
CA THR A 154 -11.21 4.17 -18.38
C THR A 154 -9.86 3.54 -18.01
N MET A 155 -8.78 4.02 -18.64
CA MET A 155 -7.42 3.57 -18.33
C MET A 155 -7.02 3.95 -16.89
N SER A 156 -7.34 5.18 -16.46
CA SER A 156 -7.12 5.66 -15.10
C SER A 156 -7.82 4.77 -14.07
N ASP A 157 -9.11 4.47 -14.26
CA ASP A 157 -9.89 3.60 -13.37
C ASP A 157 -9.30 2.18 -13.29
N LYS A 158 -8.90 1.64 -14.43
CA LYS A 158 -8.32 0.29 -14.49
C LYS A 158 -6.97 0.21 -13.80
N LEU A 159 -6.14 1.25 -14.00
CA LEU A 159 -4.82 1.34 -13.37
C LEU A 159 -4.94 1.50 -11.85
N GLU A 160 -5.81 2.38 -11.38
CA GLU A 160 -6.09 2.59 -9.96
C GLU A 160 -6.54 1.29 -9.27
N ARG A 161 -7.50 0.58 -9.88
CA ARG A 161 -7.97 -0.73 -9.36
C ARG A 161 -6.85 -1.76 -9.31
N THR A 162 -6.03 -1.85 -10.37
CA THR A 162 -4.92 -2.81 -10.44
C THR A 162 -3.87 -2.51 -9.38
N ILE A 163 -3.52 -1.24 -9.16
CA ILE A 163 -2.55 -0.83 -8.14
C ILE A 163 -3.08 -1.13 -6.73
N ASN A 164 -4.35 -0.83 -6.46
CA ASN A 164 -4.96 -1.12 -5.17
C ASN A 164 -5.03 -2.63 -4.92
N GLN A 165 -5.32 -3.44 -5.93
CA GLN A 165 -5.29 -4.89 -5.85
C GLN A 165 -3.87 -5.41 -5.58
N LEU A 166 -2.86 -4.90 -6.29
CA LEU A 166 -1.46 -5.26 -6.06
C LEU A 166 -1.00 -4.90 -4.64
N ARG A 167 -1.39 -3.73 -4.13
CA ARG A 167 -1.07 -3.33 -2.75
C ARG A 167 -1.70 -4.27 -1.72
N SER A 168 -2.99 -4.62 -1.88
CA SER A 168 -3.66 -5.54 -0.97
C SER A 168 -3.03 -6.93 -1.00
N THR A 169 -2.71 -7.45 -2.21
CA THR A 169 -2.04 -8.75 -2.36
C THR A 169 -0.63 -8.75 -1.76
N ASN A 170 0.12 -7.64 -1.89
CA ASN A 170 1.44 -7.52 -1.25
C ASN A 170 1.35 -7.56 0.28
N ILE A 171 0.38 -6.87 0.87
CA ILE A 171 0.17 -6.90 2.33
C ILE A 171 -0.19 -8.32 2.79
N GLU A 172 -1.01 -9.03 2.04
CA GLU A 172 -1.38 -10.42 2.32
C GLU A 172 -0.15 -11.35 2.22
N LEU A 173 0.64 -11.22 1.16
CA LEU A 173 1.88 -11.98 0.98
C LEU A 173 2.91 -11.72 2.09
N GLU A 174 3.06 -10.47 2.52
CA GLU A 174 3.97 -10.13 3.63
C GLU A 174 3.54 -10.82 4.93
N ARG A 175 2.23 -10.86 5.23
CA ARG A 175 1.69 -11.58 6.38
C ARG A 175 1.94 -13.09 6.27
N ASP A 176 1.68 -13.67 5.11
CA ASP A 176 1.92 -15.10 4.85
C ASP A 176 3.39 -15.47 5.01
N ILE A 177 4.30 -14.62 4.53
CA ILE A 177 5.75 -14.82 4.69
C ILE A 177 6.15 -14.75 6.16
N GLU A 178 5.62 -13.78 6.91
CA GLU A 178 5.89 -13.64 8.34
C GLU A 178 5.37 -14.86 9.13
N GLU A 179 4.16 -15.33 8.83
CA GLU A 179 3.58 -16.52 9.45
C GLU A 179 4.40 -17.77 9.15
N LYS A 180 4.75 -17.98 7.87
CA LYS A 180 5.61 -19.11 7.46
C LYS A 180 7.00 -19.05 8.11
N SER A 181 7.58 -17.87 8.24
CA SER A 181 8.88 -17.69 8.90
C SER A 181 8.80 -18.09 10.39
N LYS A 182 7.75 -17.68 11.09
CA LYS A 182 7.50 -18.07 12.49
C LYS A 182 7.36 -19.59 12.62
N ILE A 183 6.61 -20.22 11.71
CA ILE A 183 6.44 -21.68 11.69
C ILE A 183 7.79 -22.39 11.45
N ASP A 184 8.60 -21.89 10.53
CA ASP A 184 9.92 -22.48 10.21
C ASP A 184 10.91 -22.34 11.38
N GLU A 185 10.94 -21.20 12.05
CA GLU A 185 11.72 -20.98 13.28
C GLU A 185 11.29 -21.92 14.39
N MET A 186 9.99 -22.05 14.64
CA MET A 186 9.45 -22.98 15.62
C MET A 186 9.81 -24.44 15.27
N ARG A 187 9.79 -24.81 13.99
CA ARG A 187 10.19 -26.13 13.53
C ARG A 187 11.69 -26.40 13.74
N LYS A 188 12.55 -25.43 13.45
CA LYS A 188 14.00 -25.54 13.70
C LYS A 188 14.31 -25.68 15.18
N SER A 189 13.71 -24.85 16.03
CA SER A 189 13.84 -24.95 17.48
C SER A 189 13.39 -26.34 17.97
N PHE A 190 12.24 -26.81 17.50
CA PHE A 190 11.71 -28.13 17.85
C PHE A 190 12.70 -29.27 17.53
N ILE A 191 13.25 -29.29 16.31
CA ILE A 191 14.23 -30.31 15.90
C ILE A 191 15.48 -30.27 16.80
N SER A 192 15.96 -29.08 17.13
CA SER A 192 17.09 -28.88 18.03
C SER A 192 16.80 -29.43 19.44
N ASP A 193 15.64 -29.05 20.00
CA ASP A 193 15.24 -29.44 21.36
C ASP A 193 15.06 -30.95 21.48
N VAL A 194 14.39 -31.57 20.50
CA VAL A 194 14.21 -33.04 20.42
C VAL A 194 15.55 -33.74 20.32
N SER A 195 16.46 -33.23 19.49
CA SER A 195 17.79 -33.83 19.31
C SER A 195 18.57 -33.82 20.61
N HIS A 196 18.50 -32.73 21.38
CA HIS A 196 19.15 -32.62 22.68
C HIS A 196 18.57 -33.59 23.72
N GLU A 197 17.24 -33.70 23.84
CA GLU A 197 16.59 -34.55 24.82
C GLU A 197 16.69 -36.06 24.48
N LEU A 198 16.89 -36.42 23.21
CA LEU A 198 17.17 -37.79 22.80
C LEU A 198 18.65 -38.18 22.99
N LYS A 199 19.58 -37.26 22.82
CA LYS A 199 21.03 -37.55 22.92
C LYS A 199 21.44 -38.07 24.30
N THR A 200 20.85 -37.51 25.36
CA THR A 200 21.19 -37.91 26.74
C THR A 200 20.82 -39.36 27.07
N PRO A 201 19.58 -39.83 26.89
CA PRO A 201 19.22 -41.22 27.14
C PRO A 201 19.97 -42.19 26.21
N ILE A 202 20.21 -41.85 24.95
CA ILE A 202 20.97 -42.67 24.01
C ILE A 202 22.42 -42.87 24.54
N ALA A 203 23.09 -41.79 25.03
CA ALA A 203 24.41 -41.89 25.57
C ALA A 203 24.48 -42.77 26.84
N LEU A 204 23.42 -42.70 27.68
CA LEU A 204 23.33 -43.57 28.86
C LEU A 204 23.14 -45.05 28.46
N ILE A 205 22.20 -45.32 27.54
CA ILE A 205 21.97 -46.68 27.00
C ILE A 205 23.27 -47.21 26.41
N GLN A 206 24.00 -46.42 25.61
CA GLN A 206 25.25 -46.80 25.00
C GLN A 206 26.31 -47.13 26.08
N GLY A 207 26.54 -46.22 27.03
CA GLY A 207 27.56 -46.40 28.07
C GLY A 207 27.29 -47.62 28.93
N TYR A 208 26.05 -47.87 29.37
CA TYR A 208 25.71 -49.07 30.16
C TYR A 208 25.76 -50.35 29.31
N SER A 209 25.46 -50.28 28.03
CA SER A 209 25.58 -51.42 27.11
C SER A 209 27.05 -51.80 26.87
N GLU A 210 27.94 -50.79 26.68
CA GLU A 210 29.40 -50.97 26.57
C GLU A 210 29.96 -51.61 27.88
N GLY A 211 29.53 -51.09 29.06
CA GLY A 211 29.90 -51.66 30.34
C GLY A 211 29.51 -53.12 30.53
N LEU A 212 28.32 -53.51 29.99
CA LEU A 212 27.91 -54.93 29.98
C LEU A 212 28.78 -55.78 29.02
N LEU A 213 29.13 -55.27 27.84
CA LEU A 213 29.93 -55.97 26.83
C LEU A 213 31.36 -56.19 27.29
N GLU A 214 31.96 -55.20 27.95
CA GLU A 214 33.32 -55.24 28.44
C GLU A 214 33.48 -55.96 29.79
N ASN A 215 32.38 -56.44 30.36
CA ASN A 215 32.32 -57.11 31.67
C ASN A 215 32.98 -56.25 32.78
N VAL A 216 32.84 -54.91 32.73
CA VAL A 216 33.42 -53.97 33.68
C VAL A 216 33.06 -54.36 35.12
N ASN A 217 31.86 -54.90 35.33
CA ASN A 217 31.36 -55.47 36.57
C ASN A 217 30.98 -56.94 36.38
N SER A 218 31.65 -57.85 37.03
CA SER A 218 31.47 -59.31 36.86
C SER A 218 30.39 -59.90 37.78
N ASP A 219 29.85 -59.10 38.75
CA ASP A 219 28.79 -59.56 39.62
C ASP A 219 27.40 -59.47 39.01
N GLU A 220 26.52 -60.33 39.41
CA GLU A 220 25.15 -60.44 38.83
C GLU A 220 24.28 -59.22 39.17
N GLU A 221 24.50 -58.58 40.32
CA GLU A 221 23.77 -57.42 40.80
C GLU A 221 24.05 -56.21 39.92
N SER A 222 25.34 -55.94 39.63
CA SER A 222 25.76 -54.83 38.75
C SER A 222 25.27 -55.04 37.31
N ARG A 223 25.32 -56.26 36.79
CA ARG A 223 24.76 -56.54 35.45
C ARG A 223 23.26 -56.32 35.37
N LYS A 224 22.50 -56.71 36.41
CA LYS A 224 21.10 -56.44 36.53
C LYS A 224 20.80 -54.94 36.61
N PHE A 225 21.56 -54.23 37.42
CA PHE A 225 21.42 -52.77 37.51
C PHE A 225 21.66 -52.09 36.15
N TYR A 226 22.70 -52.48 35.37
CA TYR A 226 22.95 -51.94 34.05
C TYR A 226 21.81 -52.21 33.08
N ALA A 227 21.26 -53.43 33.11
CA ALA A 227 20.11 -53.80 32.27
C ALA A 227 18.82 -53.04 32.68
N GLU A 228 18.59 -52.81 33.97
CA GLU A 228 17.48 -52.03 34.49
C GLU A 228 17.59 -50.56 34.07
N VAL A 229 18.76 -49.93 34.10
CA VAL A 229 19.00 -48.58 33.63
C VAL A 229 18.70 -48.46 32.12
N ILE A 230 19.19 -49.41 31.32
CA ILE A 230 18.89 -49.46 29.86
C ILE A 230 17.39 -49.52 29.59
N LEU A 231 16.70 -50.42 30.32
CA LEU A 231 15.25 -50.58 30.20
C LEU A 231 14.52 -49.30 30.59
N ASP A 232 14.87 -48.66 31.68
CA ASP A 232 14.30 -47.44 32.16
C ASP A 232 14.48 -46.29 31.17
N GLU A 233 15.69 -46.09 30.62
CA GLU A 233 15.95 -45.06 29.64
C GLU A 233 15.17 -45.34 28.32
N THR A 234 15.05 -46.60 27.90
CA THR A 234 14.27 -47.00 26.73
C THR A 234 12.78 -46.64 26.94
N ASN A 235 12.20 -46.95 28.12
CA ASN A 235 10.83 -46.64 28.48
C ASN A 235 10.59 -45.13 28.57
N LYS A 236 11.56 -44.32 29.03
CA LYS A 236 11.51 -42.85 29.02
C LYS A 236 11.50 -42.32 27.59
N MET A 237 12.31 -42.87 26.68
CA MET A 237 12.34 -42.49 25.27
C MET A 237 11.01 -42.79 24.59
N ASP A 238 10.42 -43.98 24.79
CA ASP A 238 9.12 -44.37 24.22
C ASP A 238 8.02 -43.36 24.65
N ARG A 239 7.97 -43.04 25.95
CA ARG A 239 7.03 -42.05 26.49
C ARG A 239 7.26 -40.65 25.87
N LEU A 240 8.52 -40.23 25.75
CA LEU A 240 8.88 -38.92 25.15
C LEU A 240 8.42 -38.86 23.68
N VAL A 241 8.72 -39.89 22.88
CA VAL A 241 8.30 -39.94 21.48
C VAL A 241 6.79 -39.88 21.32
N LYS A 242 6.04 -40.68 22.14
CA LYS A 242 4.57 -40.63 22.13
C LYS A 242 4.01 -39.25 22.49
N GLN A 243 4.55 -38.62 23.50
CA GLN A 243 4.15 -37.24 23.91
C GLN A 243 4.45 -36.21 22.82
N LEU A 244 5.61 -36.35 22.17
CA LEU A 244 5.99 -35.48 21.06
C LEU A 244 5.07 -35.62 19.85
N LEU A 245 4.74 -36.83 19.46
CA LEU A 245 3.84 -37.10 18.35
C LEU A 245 2.43 -36.55 18.61
N GLU A 246 1.91 -36.68 19.84
CA GLU A 246 0.61 -36.14 20.22
C GLU A 246 0.67 -34.58 20.27
N LEU A 247 1.75 -33.99 20.81
CA LEU A 247 1.93 -32.54 20.81
C LEU A 247 1.97 -31.97 19.39
N MET A 248 2.68 -32.64 18.46
CA MET A 248 2.75 -32.26 17.06
C MET A 248 1.37 -32.28 16.38
N LYS A 249 0.55 -33.30 16.68
CA LYS A 249 -0.82 -33.37 16.16
C LYS A 249 -1.68 -32.20 16.68
N LEU A 250 -1.50 -31.79 17.92
CA LEU A 250 -2.21 -30.66 18.53
C LEU A 250 -1.76 -29.30 17.98
N GLU A 251 -0.48 -29.11 17.73
CA GLU A 251 0.07 -27.81 17.28
C GLU A 251 -0.01 -27.58 15.77
N TYR A 252 0.12 -28.65 14.96
CA TYR A 252 0.18 -28.56 13.49
C TYR A 252 -0.92 -29.31 12.76
N GLY A 253 -1.70 -30.14 13.45
CA GLY A 253 -2.83 -30.86 12.89
C GLY A 253 -4.14 -30.13 13.17
N LYS A 254 -5.03 -30.05 12.16
CA LYS A 254 -6.44 -29.75 12.41
C LYS A 254 -7.06 -30.99 13.05
N ARG A 255 -6.90 -31.16 14.37
CA ARG A 255 -7.53 -32.26 15.07
C ARG A 255 -8.94 -31.88 15.46
N GLU A 256 -9.90 -32.71 15.11
CA GLU A 256 -11.25 -32.61 15.62
C GLU A 256 -11.27 -33.25 17.02
N PHE A 257 -11.63 -32.45 18.05
CA PHE A 257 -11.85 -32.93 19.40
C PHE A 257 -13.22 -33.61 19.48
N ASN A 258 -13.27 -34.75 20.13
CA ASN A 258 -14.53 -35.46 20.38
C ASN A 258 -15.18 -34.89 21.65
N ASN A 259 -15.73 -33.70 21.55
CA ASN A 259 -16.34 -32.99 22.67
C ASN A 259 -17.61 -33.72 23.11
N ARG A 260 -17.68 -34.04 24.40
CA ARG A 260 -18.85 -34.63 25.07
C ARG A 260 -19.09 -33.97 26.42
N GLU A 261 -20.31 -34.07 26.88
CA GLU A 261 -20.64 -33.65 28.24
C GLU A 261 -20.17 -34.72 29.24
N PHE A 262 -19.45 -34.31 30.30
CA PHE A 262 -19.02 -35.17 31.37
C PHE A 262 -18.85 -34.40 32.67
N ASN A 263 -18.87 -35.12 33.80
CA ASN A 263 -18.63 -34.57 35.12
C ASN A 263 -17.13 -34.43 35.38
N ILE A 264 -16.65 -33.17 35.47
CA ILE A 264 -15.23 -32.89 35.72
C ILE A 264 -14.73 -33.40 37.04
N VAL A 265 -15.59 -33.38 38.09
CA VAL A 265 -15.24 -33.86 39.44
C VAL A 265 -14.95 -35.37 39.45
N GLU A 266 -15.71 -36.15 38.67
CA GLU A 266 -15.46 -37.59 38.51
C GLU A 266 -14.12 -37.84 37.83
N LEU A 267 -13.80 -37.05 36.76
CA LEU A 267 -12.55 -37.17 36.04
C LEU A 267 -11.35 -36.80 36.94
N GLU A 268 -11.45 -35.73 37.69
CA GLU A 268 -10.42 -35.32 38.69
C GLU A 268 -10.19 -36.43 39.71
N ASN A 269 -11.27 -36.99 40.28
CA ASN A 269 -11.18 -38.09 41.24
C ASN A 269 -10.47 -39.31 40.64
N MET A 270 -10.77 -39.66 39.38
CA MET A 270 -10.09 -40.76 38.64
C MET A 270 -8.58 -40.48 38.52
N VAL A 271 -8.18 -39.26 38.17
CA VAL A 271 -6.78 -38.88 38.06
C VAL A 271 -6.06 -38.91 39.42
N ILE A 272 -6.71 -38.46 40.48
CA ILE A 272 -6.19 -38.53 41.85
C ILE A 272 -5.94 -39.98 42.22
N GLN A 273 -6.90 -40.88 41.99
CA GLN A 273 -6.78 -42.32 42.30
C GLN A 273 -5.65 -42.99 41.51
N LYS A 274 -5.51 -42.68 40.19
CA LYS A 274 -4.39 -43.16 39.38
C LYS A 274 -3.01 -42.68 39.92
N SER A 275 -2.96 -41.51 40.56
CA SER A 275 -1.73 -40.91 41.12
C SER A 275 -1.47 -41.30 42.57
N ARG A 276 -2.33 -42.12 43.19
CA ARG A 276 -2.28 -42.45 44.63
C ARG A 276 -0.93 -42.98 45.10
N LEU A 277 -0.30 -43.88 44.41
CA LEU A 277 1.01 -44.45 44.75
C LEU A 277 2.10 -43.35 44.82
N LEU A 278 2.11 -42.42 43.88
CA LEU A 278 3.04 -41.31 43.86
C LEU A 278 2.79 -40.31 45.00
N LEU A 279 1.52 -40.09 45.35
CA LEU A 279 1.12 -39.22 46.46
C LEU A 279 1.53 -39.81 47.81
N GLU A 280 1.34 -41.13 47.99
CA GLU A 280 1.75 -41.88 49.19
C GLU A 280 3.29 -41.91 49.34
N GLU A 281 4.03 -42.23 48.25
CA GLU A 281 5.46 -42.23 48.25
C GLU A 281 6.07 -40.86 48.66
N LYS A 282 5.46 -39.75 48.22
CA LYS A 282 5.91 -38.40 48.52
C LYS A 282 5.31 -37.86 49.83
N ASN A 283 4.46 -38.64 50.52
CA ASN A 283 3.73 -38.26 51.71
C ASN A 283 3.00 -36.91 51.55
N VAL A 284 2.19 -36.78 50.49
CA VAL A 284 1.46 -35.55 50.13
C VAL A 284 -0.01 -35.72 50.42
N LYS A 285 -0.60 -34.76 51.17
CA LYS A 285 -2.05 -34.68 51.44
C LYS A 285 -2.74 -34.03 50.24
N VAL A 286 -3.78 -34.64 49.68
CA VAL A 286 -4.65 -34.02 48.67
C VAL A 286 -5.91 -33.49 49.35
N ILE A 287 -6.22 -32.24 49.10
CA ILE A 287 -7.47 -31.56 49.52
C ILE A 287 -8.31 -31.42 48.24
N PHE A 288 -9.43 -32.15 48.19
CA PHE A 288 -10.35 -32.14 47.05
C PHE A 288 -11.78 -32.29 47.54
N ASP A 289 -12.66 -31.35 47.08
CA ASP A 289 -14.11 -31.44 47.39
C ASP A 289 -14.79 -32.14 46.19
N ASN A 290 -15.29 -33.32 46.44
CA ASN A 290 -15.95 -34.17 45.46
C ASN A 290 -17.49 -34.23 45.62
N ASN A 291 -18.09 -33.31 46.40
CA ASN A 291 -19.50 -33.35 46.73
C ASN A 291 -20.44 -32.74 45.69
N ASN A 292 -19.89 -32.00 44.72
CA ASN A 292 -20.67 -31.30 43.68
C ASN A 292 -20.48 -31.93 42.32
N GLU A 293 -21.57 -32.15 41.60
CA GLU A 293 -21.48 -32.52 40.14
C GLU A 293 -21.34 -31.23 39.31
N ILE A 294 -20.31 -31.16 38.48
CA ILE A 294 -20.07 -30.05 37.59
C ILE A 294 -19.83 -30.58 36.18
N ASN A 295 -20.81 -30.36 35.28
CA ASN A 295 -20.75 -30.80 33.92
C ASN A 295 -20.04 -29.79 33.03
N VAL A 296 -19.14 -30.27 32.19
CA VAL A 296 -18.37 -29.50 31.22
C VAL A 296 -18.44 -30.13 29.81
N LEU A 297 -18.28 -29.33 28.80
CA LEU A 297 -18.28 -29.76 27.41
C LEU A 297 -16.85 -29.73 26.85
N ALA A 298 -16.21 -30.87 26.73
CA ALA A 298 -14.86 -31.03 26.18
C ALA A 298 -14.57 -32.48 25.77
N ASP A 299 -13.40 -32.76 25.22
CA ASP A 299 -12.85 -34.08 25.01
C ASP A 299 -12.21 -34.58 26.32
N ASP A 300 -12.85 -35.49 27.01
CA ASP A 300 -12.44 -35.98 28.33
C ASP A 300 -11.05 -36.61 28.33
N PHE A 301 -10.62 -37.24 27.22
CA PHE A 301 -9.26 -37.75 27.07
C PHE A 301 -8.19 -36.66 27.21
N TYR A 302 -8.37 -35.53 26.52
CA TYR A 302 -7.42 -34.43 26.60
C TYR A 302 -7.49 -33.68 27.92
N ILE A 303 -8.68 -33.54 28.51
CA ILE A 303 -8.82 -32.90 29.82
C ILE A 303 -8.22 -33.79 30.92
N GLU A 304 -8.36 -35.11 30.84
CA GLU A 304 -7.60 -36.03 31.71
C GLU A 304 -6.09 -35.77 31.64
N GLN A 305 -5.55 -35.58 30.42
CA GLN A 305 -4.11 -35.26 30.23
C GLN A 305 -3.74 -33.92 30.87
N VAL A 306 -4.59 -32.88 30.75
CA VAL A 306 -4.34 -31.58 31.39
C VAL A 306 -4.25 -31.72 32.90
N ILE A 307 -5.26 -32.38 33.52
CA ILE A 307 -5.31 -32.58 34.98
C ILE A 307 -4.12 -33.44 35.43
N THR A 308 -3.80 -34.49 34.69
CA THR A 308 -2.64 -35.37 34.98
C THR A 308 -1.33 -34.60 34.93
N ASN A 309 -1.14 -33.71 33.94
CA ASN A 309 0.06 -32.89 33.85
C ASN A 309 0.17 -31.88 35.01
N TYR A 310 -0.94 -31.25 35.40
CA TYR A 310 -0.93 -30.32 36.54
C TYR A 310 -0.71 -31.08 37.87
N LEU A 311 -1.39 -32.21 38.06
CA LEU A 311 -1.24 -33.00 39.31
C LEU A 311 0.16 -33.58 39.43
N THR A 312 0.73 -34.16 38.38
CA THR A 312 2.10 -34.69 38.37
C THR A 312 3.15 -33.59 38.55
N ASN A 313 2.91 -32.39 37.99
CA ASN A 313 3.75 -31.23 38.23
C ASN A 313 3.67 -30.78 39.70
N ALA A 314 2.49 -30.73 40.27
CA ALA A 314 2.26 -30.42 41.69
C ALA A 314 2.98 -31.44 42.59
N ILE A 315 2.84 -32.76 42.35
CA ILE A 315 3.48 -33.82 43.16
C ILE A 315 5.02 -33.71 43.09
N LYS A 316 5.60 -33.30 41.96
CA LYS A 316 7.05 -33.13 41.78
C LYS A 316 7.58 -31.91 42.58
N ASN A 317 6.81 -30.83 42.59
CA ASN A 317 7.28 -29.53 43.11
C ASN A 317 6.75 -29.21 44.50
N VAL A 318 5.84 -30.03 45.05
CA VAL A 318 5.30 -29.81 46.41
C VAL A 318 6.41 -29.86 47.44
N LYS A 319 6.46 -28.90 48.34
CA LYS A 319 7.38 -28.80 49.47
C LYS A 319 6.62 -28.53 50.73
N ASP A 320 7.27 -28.87 51.87
CA ASP A 320 6.78 -28.46 53.17
C ASP A 320 6.87 -26.94 53.33
N PHE A 321 5.80 -26.36 53.78
CA PHE A 321 5.68 -24.94 54.09
C PHE A 321 4.97 -24.82 55.46
N ASP A 322 5.67 -24.35 56.46
CA ASP A 322 5.22 -24.21 57.83
C ASP A 322 4.61 -25.50 58.45
N GLY A 323 5.18 -26.67 58.09
CA GLY A 323 4.70 -27.98 58.56
C GLY A 323 3.55 -28.55 57.76
N GLU A 324 3.14 -27.90 56.71
CA GLU A 324 2.06 -28.36 55.83
C GLU A 324 2.61 -28.69 54.44
N LYS A 325 2.27 -29.87 53.94
CA LYS A 325 2.63 -30.35 52.58
C LYS A 325 1.39 -30.93 51.90
N TYR A 326 0.77 -30.13 51.03
CA TYR A 326 -0.48 -30.53 50.42
C TYR A 326 -0.60 -30.04 48.96
N ILE A 327 -1.51 -30.71 48.24
CA ILE A 327 -2.01 -30.28 46.93
C ILE A 327 -3.51 -30.04 47.12
N LYS A 328 -4.05 -28.93 46.54
CA LYS A 328 -5.46 -28.62 46.61
C LYS A 328 -6.02 -28.52 45.18
N ILE A 329 -7.11 -29.21 44.89
CA ILE A 329 -7.85 -29.12 43.65
C ILE A 329 -9.19 -28.47 43.90
N GLU A 330 -9.52 -27.43 43.19
CA GLU A 330 -10.76 -26.67 43.33
C GLU A 330 -11.38 -26.34 42.00
N ASN A 331 -12.70 -26.40 41.95
CA ASN A 331 -13.51 -26.00 40.81
C ASN A 331 -14.30 -24.71 41.13
N GLU A 332 -14.08 -23.65 40.40
CA GLU A 332 -14.75 -22.38 40.50
C GLU A 332 -15.64 -22.15 39.28
N ILE A 333 -16.97 -21.99 39.54
CA ILE A 333 -17.90 -21.61 38.47
C ILE A 333 -17.87 -20.10 38.31
N LEU A 334 -17.53 -19.62 37.09
CA LEU A 334 -17.52 -18.21 36.74
C LEU A 334 -18.85 -17.87 36.03
N PRO A 335 -19.87 -17.41 36.73
CA PRO A 335 -21.25 -17.32 36.21
C PRO A 335 -21.36 -16.35 35.04
N ASP A 336 -20.60 -15.25 35.05
CA ASP A 336 -20.65 -14.24 34.01
C ASP A 336 -20.14 -14.74 32.62
N LYS A 337 -19.45 -15.88 32.59
CA LYS A 337 -18.81 -16.44 31.39
C LYS A 337 -19.30 -17.83 31.00
N ASN A 338 -20.18 -18.43 31.76
CA ASN A 338 -20.57 -19.84 31.63
C ASN A 338 -19.35 -20.80 31.55
N VAL A 339 -18.37 -20.57 32.43
CA VAL A 339 -17.06 -21.24 32.44
C VAL A 339 -16.81 -21.84 33.79
N VAL A 340 -16.23 -23.02 33.81
CA VAL A 340 -15.69 -23.69 35.02
C VAL A 340 -14.18 -23.54 34.98
N ARG A 341 -13.60 -22.96 36.03
CA ARG A 341 -12.16 -22.87 36.28
C ARG A 341 -11.71 -23.98 37.19
N VAL A 342 -10.87 -24.86 36.65
CA VAL A 342 -10.17 -25.88 37.44
C VAL A 342 -8.85 -25.32 37.95
N LYS A 343 -8.59 -25.45 39.24
CA LYS A 343 -7.37 -24.96 39.90
C LYS A 343 -6.65 -26.12 40.58
N VAL A 344 -5.35 -26.19 40.38
CA VAL A 344 -4.47 -27.15 41.07
C VAL A 344 -3.36 -26.37 41.77
N PHE A 345 -3.46 -26.28 43.06
CA PHE A 345 -2.51 -25.62 43.94
C PHE A 345 -1.58 -26.64 44.59
N ASN A 346 -0.32 -26.28 44.77
CA ASN A 346 0.62 -27.01 45.62
C ASN A 346 1.44 -26.05 46.52
N THR A 347 1.71 -26.51 47.74
CA THR A 347 2.67 -25.82 48.61
C THR A 347 4.08 -25.93 48.02
N GLY A 348 4.89 -24.86 48.16
CA GLY A 348 6.28 -24.86 47.66
C GLY A 348 6.79 -23.49 47.20
N ASP A 349 7.93 -23.50 46.48
CA ASP A 349 8.59 -22.28 46.03
C ASP A 349 7.77 -21.57 44.93
N LYS A 350 7.77 -20.25 45.00
CA LYS A 350 7.18 -19.40 43.96
C LYS A 350 7.98 -19.48 42.65
N ILE A 351 7.30 -19.36 41.54
CA ILE A 351 7.94 -19.26 40.21
C ILE A 351 8.36 -17.80 40.01
N SER A 352 9.61 -17.56 39.61
CA SER A 352 10.06 -16.20 39.29
C SER A 352 9.29 -15.62 38.11
N GLU A 353 9.09 -14.30 38.07
CA GLU A 353 8.35 -13.62 37.00
C GLU A 353 8.91 -13.93 35.62
N GLU A 354 10.24 -14.01 35.47
CA GLU A 354 10.92 -14.38 34.23
C GLU A 354 10.52 -15.78 33.74
N ASN A 355 10.27 -16.69 34.67
CA ASN A 355 9.98 -18.10 34.35
C ASN A 355 8.48 -18.34 34.10
N MET A 356 7.57 -17.45 34.53
CA MET A 356 6.13 -17.64 34.37
C MET A 356 5.67 -17.82 32.92
N GLU A 357 6.32 -17.15 31.97
CA GLU A 357 6.05 -17.34 30.54
C GLU A 357 6.86 -18.51 29.95
N ARG A 358 8.06 -18.77 30.48
CA ARG A 358 8.97 -19.77 29.94
C ARG A 358 8.55 -21.21 30.26
N ILE A 359 7.89 -21.44 31.40
CA ILE A 359 7.44 -22.78 31.80
C ILE A 359 6.47 -23.44 30.81
N TRP A 360 5.83 -22.66 29.93
CA TRP A 360 4.96 -23.15 28.87
C TRP A 360 5.70 -23.52 27.58
N ARG A 361 7.03 -23.30 27.56
CA ARG A 361 7.86 -23.74 26.41
C ARG A 361 8.19 -25.24 26.55
N ARG A 362 8.34 -25.87 25.42
CA ARG A 362 8.73 -27.29 25.34
C ARG A 362 10.13 -27.46 25.96
N PHE A 363 10.33 -28.57 26.69
CA PHE A 363 11.59 -28.95 27.32
C PHE A 363 12.15 -27.96 28.36
N TYR A 364 11.41 -26.91 28.65
CA TYR A 364 11.84 -25.92 29.62
C TYR A 364 11.74 -26.45 31.04
N LYS A 365 12.81 -26.28 31.82
CA LYS A 365 12.92 -26.66 33.24
C LYS A 365 13.54 -25.49 34.00
N VAL A 366 12.96 -25.10 35.12
CA VAL A 366 13.42 -23.95 35.95
C VAL A 366 14.80 -24.25 36.54
N ASP A 367 15.11 -25.53 36.90
CA ASP A 367 16.40 -26.00 37.44
C ASP A 367 16.94 -27.20 36.67
N GLU A 368 17.91 -27.02 35.80
CA GLU A 368 18.56 -28.13 35.06
C GLU A 368 19.35 -29.09 35.95
N SER A 369 19.91 -28.60 37.07
CA SER A 369 20.82 -29.36 37.92
C SER A 369 20.10 -30.28 38.93
N ARG A 370 18.91 -29.93 39.40
CA ARG A 370 18.14 -30.70 40.39
C ARG A 370 17.18 -31.74 39.79
N ASN A 371 16.81 -31.59 38.53
CA ASN A 371 15.73 -32.38 37.91
C ASN A 371 16.18 -33.63 37.13
N ARG A 372 17.50 -33.93 37.04
CA ARG A 372 17.94 -35.17 36.37
C ARG A 372 17.47 -36.42 37.09
N SER A 373 17.36 -36.39 38.41
CA SER A 373 16.88 -37.50 39.25
C SER A 373 15.36 -37.60 39.39
N GLN A 374 14.59 -36.53 39.04
CA GLN A 374 13.15 -36.48 39.25
C GLN A 374 12.28 -36.63 37.96
N GLY A 375 12.92 -36.90 36.81
CA GLY A 375 12.23 -37.54 35.66
C GLY A 375 11.17 -36.76 34.91
N GLY A 376 11.28 -35.43 34.76
CA GLY A 376 10.32 -34.65 33.95
C GLY A 376 10.82 -34.40 32.51
N THR A 377 9.99 -34.66 31.50
CA THR A 377 10.30 -34.42 30.08
C THR A 377 10.27 -32.94 29.68
N GLY A 378 9.70 -32.04 30.50
CA GLY A 378 9.50 -30.63 30.17
C GLY A 378 8.44 -30.39 29.08
N ILE A 379 7.67 -31.42 28.71
CA ILE A 379 6.63 -31.34 27.66
C ILE A 379 5.21 -31.10 28.28
N GLY A 380 5.00 -31.49 29.55
CA GLY A 380 3.68 -31.52 30.14
C GLY A 380 2.92 -30.18 30.10
N LEU A 381 3.57 -29.08 30.49
CA LEU A 381 2.94 -27.74 30.44
C LEU A 381 2.78 -27.21 29.01
N ALA A 382 3.71 -27.54 28.11
CA ALA A 382 3.55 -27.24 26.68
C ALA A 382 2.35 -27.97 26.07
N PHE A 383 2.11 -29.21 26.52
CA PHE A 383 0.92 -30.00 26.12
C PHE A 383 -0.37 -29.34 26.60
N VAL A 384 -0.44 -28.91 27.87
CA VAL A 384 -1.56 -28.12 28.38
C VAL A 384 -1.81 -26.88 27.55
N LYS A 385 -0.77 -26.10 27.28
CA LYS A 385 -0.85 -24.92 26.41
C LYS A 385 -1.45 -25.27 25.06
N ALA A 386 -0.97 -26.32 24.39
CA ALA A 386 -1.46 -26.74 23.08
C ALA A 386 -2.96 -27.11 23.12
N ILE A 387 -3.39 -27.88 24.11
CA ILE A 387 -4.81 -28.23 24.30
C ILE A 387 -5.66 -26.98 24.52
N MET A 388 -5.30 -26.16 25.50
CA MET A 388 -6.12 -25.01 25.89
C MET A 388 -6.17 -23.93 24.79
N THR A 389 -5.08 -23.76 24.00
CA THR A 389 -5.05 -22.88 22.84
C THR A 389 -6.00 -23.38 21.74
N ASN A 390 -6.08 -24.69 21.51
CA ASN A 390 -7.03 -25.24 20.53
C ASN A 390 -8.50 -25.09 20.98
N TYR A 391 -8.76 -25.04 22.28
CA TYR A 391 -10.09 -24.74 22.82
C TYR A 391 -10.41 -23.25 22.87
N ASP A 392 -9.45 -22.38 22.60
CA ASP A 392 -9.54 -20.92 22.80
C ASP A 392 -9.92 -20.57 24.28
N MET A 393 -9.41 -21.39 25.21
CA MET A 393 -9.70 -21.26 26.63
C MET A 393 -8.49 -20.77 27.42
N LYS A 394 -8.76 -20.11 28.55
CA LYS A 394 -7.70 -19.56 29.38
C LYS A 394 -7.02 -20.66 30.20
N TYR A 395 -5.71 -20.51 30.36
CA TYR A 395 -4.85 -21.29 31.25
C TYR A 395 -3.79 -20.37 31.84
N GLY A 396 -3.19 -20.76 32.92
CA GLY A 396 -2.16 -19.95 33.54
C GLY A 396 -1.63 -20.49 34.84
N VAL A 397 -0.77 -19.68 35.44
CA VAL A 397 -0.16 -19.95 36.73
C VAL A 397 -0.18 -18.68 37.58
N ILE A 398 -0.37 -18.82 38.88
CA ILE A 398 -0.43 -17.73 39.86
C ILE A 398 0.46 -18.12 41.04
N ASN A 399 1.33 -17.23 41.49
CA ASN A 399 2.04 -17.38 42.76
C ASN A 399 1.11 -17.00 43.93
N CYS A 400 0.94 -17.92 44.82
CA CYS A 400 0.25 -17.71 46.12
C CYS A 400 1.27 -17.48 47.25
N ASP A 401 0.79 -17.17 48.47
CA ASP A 401 1.71 -16.88 49.59
C ASP A 401 2.60 -18.05 49.96
N ASN A 402 2.05 -19.26 49.94
CA ASN A 402 2.69 -20.51 50.37
C ASN A 402 2.89 -21.55 49.24
N GLY A 403 2.73 -21.12 47.94
CA GLY A 403 2.87 -22.05 46.85
C GLY A 403 2.51 -21.48 45.49
N VAL A 404 2.13 -22.36 44.57
CA VAL A 404 1.82 -22.06 43.18
C VAL A 404 0.48 -22.69 42.80
N GLU A 405 -0.38 -21.96 42.11
CA GLU A 405 -1.66 -22.40 41.58
C GLU A 405 -1.62 -22.41 40.05
N PHE A 406 -1.83 -23.56 39.43
CA PHE A 406 -2.11 -23.68 38.00
C PHE A 406 -3.59 -23.77 37.75
N TYR A 407 -4.10 -23.10 36.72
CA TYR A 407 -5.51 -23.14 36.36
C TYR A 407 -5.76 -23.29 34.88
N PHE A 408 -6.92 -23.82 34.54
CA PHE A 408 -7.45 -23.81 33.17
C PHE A 408 -8.98 -23.66 33.19
N ASP A 409 -9.54 -23.13 32.12
CA ASP A 409 -10.96 -22.85 32.01
C ASP A 409 -11.61 -23.84 31.00
N LEU A 410 -12.85 -24.25 31.28
CA LEU A 410 -13.67 -25.08 30.41
C LEU A 410 -15.07 -24.50 30.26
N ASN A 411 -15.71 -24.74 29.11
CA ASN A 411 -17.11 -24.41 28.95
C ASN A 411 -17.96 -25.29 29.84
N LYS A 412 -18.85 -24.66 30.61
CA LYS A 412 -19.86 -25.37 31.39
C LYS A 412 -20.89 -25.95 30.40
N ALA A 413 -21.29 -27.18 30.59
CA ALA A 413 -22.33 -27.84 29.81
C ALA A 413 -23.73 -27.30 30.15
#